data_38fb61a7deedc90531eba4616fddbda6
#
_entry.id   38fb61a7deedc90531eba4616fddbda6
#
_cell.length_a   1.000
_cell.length_b   1.000
_cell.length_c   1.000
_cell.angle_alpha   90.00
_cell.angle_beta   90.00
_cell.angle_gamma   90.00
#
_symmetry.space_group_name_H-M   'P 1'
#
loop_
_entity.id
_entity.type
_entity.pdbx_description
1 polymer ?
#
loop_
_entity_poly.entity_id
_entity_poly.type
_entity_poly.pdbx_seq_one_letter_code
_entity_poly.pdbx_strand_id
1 'polypeptide(L)'
;TLNKLAQKDKKITAITAAMPSGTGLDKFQEKFPDRFFDVGIAEQHAVTFAGGMATEGLKPYVAIYSTFLQRAYDQVVHDIAIQSLPVRFLIDRSGFVGADGATHAGSFDLTYLCCLPNFIVMAPSSGEELKNMLNFSLSINNKPCAIRYPRDTVGADDENKPFEKINLGKGKIVQKGKKVAFLNLGTRIHQ
;
A
#
# COMPACT_ATOMS: atom_id res chain seq x y z
N THR A 1 5.78 0.22 11.51
CA THR A 1 4.48 -0.50 11.68
C THR A 1 4.55 -1.91 11.13
N LEU A 2 4.90 -2.13 9.85
CA LEU A 2 4.91 -3.47 9.23
C LEU A 2 5.76 -4.48 10.02
N ASN A 3 6.93 -4.08 10.52
CA ASN A 3 7.79 -4.93 11.35
C ASN A 3 7.11 -5.39 12.66
N LYS A 4 6.34 -4.49 13.31
CA LYS A 4 5.58 -4.84 14.53
C LYS A 4 4.47 -5.85 14.21
N LEU A 5 3.83 -5.74 13.04
CA LEU A 5 2.82 -6.68 12.58
C LEU A 5 3.45 -8.04 12.21
N ALA A 6 4.57 -8.03 11.50
CA ALA A 6 5.30 -9.24 11.10
C ALA A 6 5.92 -10.03 12.27
N GLN A 7 6.16 -9.39 13.40
CA GLN A 7 6.54 -10.08 14.63
C GLN A 7 5.41 -10.96 15.19
N LYS A 8 4.17 -10.48 15.03
CA LYS A 8 2.97 -11.17 15.54
C LYS A 8 2.41 -12.19 14.56
N ASP A 9 2.60 -11.97 13.26
CA ASP A 9 2.10 -12.83 12.21
C ASP A 9 3.25 -13.29 11.28
N LYS A 10 3.64 -14.55 11.39
CA LYS A 10 4.72 -15.16 10.60
C LYS A 10 4.39 -15.32 9.10
N LYS A 11 3.11 -15.18 8.72
CA LYS A 11 2.67 -15.26 7.33
C LYS A 11 2.96 -14.00 6.52
N ILE A 12 3.31 -12.89 7.18
CA ILE A 12 3.64 -11.63 6.50
C ILE A 12 5.00 -11.76 5.82
N THR A 13 5.01 -11.50 4.52
CA THR A 13 6.21 -11.39 3.68
C THR A 13 6.25 -10.00 3.04
N ALA A 14 7.43 -9.53 2.68
CA ALA A 14 7.62 -8.25 2.00
C ALA A 14 8.40 -8.47 0.70
N ILE A 15 7.92 -7.86 -0.37
CA ILE A 15 8.49 -7.96 -1.72
C ILE A 15 8.72 -6.54 -2.23
N THR A 16 9.85 -6.32 -2.89
CA THR A 16 10.13 -5.07 -3.61
C THR A 16 10.86 -5.37 -4.92
N ALA A 17 10.92 -4.39 -5.81
CA ALA A 17 11.61 -4.49 -7.10
C ALA A 17 12.75 -3.46 -7.15
N ALA A 18 13.91 -3.79 -6.59
CA ALA A 18 15.12 -2.97 -6.48
C ALA A 18 14.93 -1.64 -5.71
N MET A 19 13.98 -1.58 -4.76
CA MET A 19 13.64 -0.37 -4.01
C MET A 19 13.61 -0.57 -2.48
N PRO A 20 14.50 -1.34 -1.84
CA PRO A 20 14.38 -1.61 -0.41
C PRO A 20 14.47 -0.35 0.44
N SER A 21 15.50 0.49 0.23
CA SER A 21 15.67 1.76 0.96
C SER A 21 14.58 2.76 0.64
N GLY A 22 14.23 2.89 -0.64
CA GLY A 22 13.23 3.83 -1.10
C GLY A 22 11.83 3.57 -0.55
N THR A 23 11.49 2.31 -0.32
CA THR A 23 10.20 1.89 0.28
C THR A 23 10.28 1.71 1.79
N GLY A 24 11.46 1.91 2.39
CA GLY A 24 11.69 1.74 3.83
C GLY A 24 11.66 0.30 4.32
N LEU A 25 11.90 -0.67 3.44
CA LEU A 25 11.93 -2.09 3.78
C LEU A 25 13.28 -2.58 4.33
N ASP A 26 14.32 -1.73 4.39
CA ASP A 26 15.64 -2.09 4.95
C ASP A 26 15.52 -2.74 6.33
N LYS A 27 14.76 -2.10 7.23
CA LYS A 27 14.52 -2.61 8.59
C LYS A 27 13.69 -3.91 8.61
N PHE A 28 12.91 -4.18 7.56
CA PHE A 28 12.20 -5.45 7.44
C PHE A 28 13.16 -6.53 6.98
N GLN A 29 14.00 -6.24 5.99
CA GLN A 29 15.04 -7.13 5.49
C GLN A 29 16.01 -7.55 6.60
N GLU A 30 16.52 -6.60 7.39
CA GLU A 30 17.42 -6.89 8.51
C GLU A 30 16.78 -7.81 9.55
N LYS A 31 15.49 -7.62 9.84
CA LYS A 31 14.81 -8.33 10.92
C LYS A 31 14.23 -9.67 10.50
N PHE A 32 13.83 -9.79 9.25
CA PHE A 32 13.13 -10.95 8.68
C PHE A 32 13.68 -11.32 7.31
N PRO A 33 15.01 -11.67 7.19
CA PRO A 33 15.63 -11.93 5.90
C PRO A 33 14.95 -13.05 5.11
N ASP A 34 14.47 -14.10 5.79
CA ASP A 34 13.78 -15.23 5.15
C ASP A 34 12.36 -14.92 4.65
N ARG A 35 11.87 -13.70 4.91
CA ARG A 35 10.54 -13.24 4.52
C ARG A 35 10.57 -11.95 3.71
N PHE A 36 11.76 -11.54 3.30
CA PHE A 36 12.00 -10.40 2.44
C PHE A 36 12.53 -10.86 1.09
N PHE A 37 11.98 -10.31 0.01
CA PHE A 37 12.34 -10.66 -1.36
C PHE A 37 12.53 -9.40 -2.19
N ASP A 38 13.74 -9.15 -2.66
CA ASP A 38 14.03 -8.18 -3.68
C ASP A 38 14.19 -8.90 -5.01
N VAL A 39 13.27 -8.66 -5.93
CA VAL A 39 13.24 -9.34 -7.24
C VAL A 39 14.03 -8.60 -8.32
N GLY A 40 14.80 -7.58 -7.94
CA GLY A 40 15.46 -6.70 -8.91
C GLY A 40 14.44 -5.82 -9.65
N ILE A 41 14.83 -5.28 -10.80
CA ILE A 41 13.94 -4.43 -11.63
C ILE A 41 13.00 -5.34 -12.43
N ALA A 42 12.09 -6.02 -11.74
CA ALA A 42 11.17 -7.00 -12.31
C ALA A 42 9.78 -6.89 -11.63
N GLU A 43 9.11 -5.77 -11.86
CA GLU A 43 7.82 -5.45 -11.23
C GLU A 43 6.74 -6.48 -11.54
N GLN A 44 6.70 -7.00 -12.76
CA GLN A 44 5.78 -8.07 -13.16
C GLN A 44 6.00 -9.32 -12.31
N HIS A 45 7.27 -9.72 -12.13
CA HIS A 45 7.62 -10.86 -11.31
C HIS A 45 7.22 -10.65 -9.84
N ALA A 46 7.43 -9.45 -9.31
CA ALA A 46 7.03 -9.12 -7.93
C ALA A 46 5.53 -9.38 -7.70
N VAL A 47 4.69 -8.99 -8.66
CA VAL A 47 3.23 -9.13 -8.54
C VAL A 47 2.79 -10.59 -8.68
N THR A 48 3.25 -11.30 -9.72
CA THR A 48 2.93 -12.73 -9.93
C THR A 48 3.42 -13.59 -8.75
N PHE A 49 4.64 -13.33 -8.28
CA PHE A 49 5.21 -14.02 -7.12
C PHE A 49 4.39 -13.81 -5.84
N ALA A 50 3.92 -12.58 -5.61
CA ALA A 50 3.00 -12.28 -4.52
C ALA A 50 1.68 -13.04 -4.64
N GLY A 51 1.16 -13.19 -5.86
CA GLY A 51 -0.02 -14.02 -6.14
C GLY A 51 0.19 -15.47 -5.71
N GLY A 52 1.30 -16.09 -6.12
CA GLY A 52 1.66 -17.44 -5.71
C GLY A 52 1.80 -17.60 -4.19
N MET A 53 2.40 -16.62 -3.51
CA MET A 53 2.45 -16.63 -2.04
C MET A 53 1.07 -16.55 -1.39
N ALA A 54 0.18 -15.75 -1.97
CA ALA A 54 -1.18 -15.58 -1.44
C ALA A 54 -2.01 -16.87 -1.59
N THR A 55 -1.81 -17.66 -2.66
CA THR A 55 -2.49 -18.96 -2.83
C THR A 55 -2.08 -19.98 -1.76
N GLU A 56 -0.85 -19.88 -1.25
CA GLU A 56 -0.32 -20.70 -0.16
C GLU A 56 -0.67 -20.16 1.24
N GLY A 57 -1.53 -19.14 1.30
CA GLY A 57 -2.02 -18.56 2.55
C GLY A 57 -1.03 -17.66 3.27
N LEU A 58 0.04 -17.22 2.58
CA LEU A 58 0.90 -16.15 3.05
C LEU A 58 0.21 -14.79 2.89
N LYS A 59 0.76 -13.77 3.53
CA LYS A 59 0.28 -12.40 3.48
C LYS A 59 1.33 -11.48 2.85
N PRO A 60 1.46 -11.52 1.51
CA PRO A 60 2.47 -10.74 0.82
C PRO A 60 2.13 -9.25 0.82
N TYR A 61 3.12 -8.43 1.12
CA TYR A 61 3.14 -6.98 0.95
C TYR A 61 4.11 -6.63 -0.17
N VAL A 62 3.60 -6.09 -1.28
CA VAL A 62 4.40 -5.62 -2.41
C VAL A 62 4.61 -4.12 -2.25
N ALA A 63 5.81 -3.71 -1.85
CA ALA A 63 6.18 -2.30 -1.71
C ALA A 63 6.88 -1.82 -2.98
N ILE A 64 6.24 -0.90 -3.69
CA ILE A 64 6.63 -0.47 -5.02
C ILE A 64 6.22 0.99 -5.26
N TYR A 65 6.98 1.73 -6.07
CA TYR A 65 6.58 3.09 -6.45
C TYR A 65 5.40 3.07 -7.42
N SER A 66 4.49 4.03 -7.24
CA SER A 66 3.30 4.16 -8.07
C SER A 66 3.61 4.12 -9.57
N THR A 67 4.61 4.89 -10.02
CA THR A 67 5.02 4.94 -11.43
C THR A 67 5.53 3.59 -11.94
N PHE A 68 6.21 2.80 -11.11
CA PHE A 68 6.79 1.51 -11.53
C PHE A 68 5.78 0.37 -11.51
N LEU A 69 4.74 0.45 -10.69
CA LEU A 69 3.66 -0.53 -10.70
C LEU A 69 2.91 -0.58 -12.04
N GLN A 70 2.98 0.48 -12.85
CA GLN A 70 2.40 0.49 -14.20
C GLN A 70 2.93 -0.64 -15.07
N ARG A 71 4.20 -1.05 -14.90
CA ARG A 71 4.79 -2.16 -15.67
C ARG A 71 4.16 -3.52 -15.35
N ALA A 72 3.55 -3.65 -14.19
CA ALA A 72 2.94 -4.89 -13.72
C ALA A 72 1.41 -4.84 -13.75
N TYR A 73 0.81 -3.89 -14.47
CA TYR A 73 -0.64 -3.73 -14.46
C TYR A 73 -1.37 -4.97 -14.99
N ASP A 74 -0.85 -5.61 -16.02
CA ASP A 74 -1.39 -6.86 -16.55
C ASP A 74 -1.43 -7.95 -15.45
N GLN A 75 -0.35 -8.12 -14.71
CA GLN A 75 -0.27 -9.09 -13.59
C GLN A 75 -1.19 -8.70 -12.43
N VAL A 76 -1.34 -7.40 -12.16
CA VAL A 76 -2.34 -6.94 -11.17
C VAL A 76 -3.76 -7.36 -11.58
N VAL A 77 -4.09 -7.26 -12.86
CA VAL A 77 -5.40 -7.66 -13.40
C VAL A 77 -5.55 -9.19 -13.38
N HIS A 78 -4.70 -9.91 -14.11
CA HIS A 78 -4.86 -11.35 -14.38
C HIS A 78 -4.47 -12.23 -13.20
N ASP A 79 -3.31 -11.95 -12.58
CA ASP A 79 -2.78 -12.84 -11.56
C ASP A 79 -3.37 -12.56 -10.18
N ILE A 80 -3.88 -11.33 -9.95
CA ILE A 80 -4.35 -10.91 -8.63
C ILE A 80 -5.84 -10.59 -8.60
N ALA A 81 -6.29 -9.58 -9.37
CA ALA A 81 -7.66 -9.06 -9.23
C ALA A 81 -8.74 -10.04 -9.69
N ILE A 82 -8.58 -10.64 -10.86
CA ILE A 82 -9.53 -11.64 -11.41
C ILE A 82 -9.67 -12.82 -10.44
N GLN A 83 -8.58 -13.25 -9.83
CA GLN A 83 -8.54 -14.36 -8.89
C GLN A 83 -8.92 -13.95 -7.46
N SER A 84 -9.14 -12.66 -7.21
CA SER A 84 -9.43 -12.11 -5.87
C SER A 84 -8.39 -12.49 -4.81
N LEU A 85 -7.11 -12.59 -5.18
CA LEU A 85 -6.04 -12.98 -4.27
C LEU A 85 -5.72 -11.84 -3.28
N PRO A 86 -5.56 -12.13 -1.98
CA PRO A 86 -5.35 -11.13 -0.95
C PRO A 86 -3.89 -10.62 -0.91
N VAL A 87 -3.43 -10.07 -2.01
CA VAL A 87 -2.14 -9.36 -2.10
C VAL A 87 -2.32 -7.92 -1.61
N ARG A 88 -1.35 -7.41 -0.87
CA ARG A 88 -1.34 -6.07 -0.29
C ARG A 88 -0.27 -5.22 -0.96
N PHE A 89 -0.68 -4.21 -1.68
CA PHE A 89 0.21 -3.27 -2.36
C PHE A 89 0.47 -2.06 -1.45
N LEU A 90 1.73 -1.77 -1.18
CA LEU A 90 2.19 -0.55 -0.54
C LEU A 90 2.77 0.35 -1.63
N ILE A 91 1.96 1.30 -2.08
CA ILE A 91 2.29 2.13 -3.25
C ILE A 91 2.88 3.45 -2.77
N ASP A 92 4.19 3.51 -2.80
CA ASP A 92 4.94 4.71 -2.45
C ASP A 92 5.02 5.70 -3.64
N ARG A 93 5.35 6.95 -3.39
CA ARG A 93 5.45 8.02 -4.38
C ARG A 93 4.17 8.23 -5.17
N SER A 94 3.03 8.13 -4.51
CA SER A 94 1.74 8.41 -5.14
C SER A 94 1.50 9.92 -5.26
N GLY A 95 1.16 10.39 -6.44
CA GLY A 95 1.01 11.81 -6.76
C GLY A 95 2.31 12.46 -7.23
N PHE A 96 2.44 13.76 -7.01
CA PHE A 96 3.64 14.52 -7.35
C PHE A 96 4.78 14.26 -6.35
N VAL A 97 6.00 14.14 -6.84
CA VAL A 97 7.16 13.66 -6.08
C VAL A 97 8.30 14.69 -5.97
N GLY A 98 8.10 15.91 -6.43
CA GLY A 98 9.08 17.00 -6.30
C GLY A 98 10.42 16.63 -6.92
N ALA A 99 11.48 16.56 -6.10
CA ALA A 99 12.86 16.35 -6.52
C ALA A 99 13.09 15.02 -7.27
N ASP A 100 12.25 14.01 -7.13
CA ASP A 100 12.40 12.75 -7.88
C ASP A 100 12.09 12.92 -9.38
N GLY A 101 11.41 14.00 -9.76
CA GLY A 101 11.17 14.39 -11.15
C GLY A 101 9.97 13.68 -11.80
N ALA A 102 9.71 14.05 -13.06
CA ALA A 102 8.52 13.63 -13.79
C ALA A 102 8.42 12.10 -13.99
N THR A 103 9.55 11.42 -14.11
CA THR A 103 9.59 9.95 -14.31
C THR A 103 9.14 9.16 -13.09
N HIS A 104 9.09 9.79 -11.91
CA HIS A 104 8.68 9.19 -10.65
C HIS A 104 7.29 9.64 -10.19
N ALA A 105 6.61 10.52 -10.94
CA ALA A 105 5.27 10.98 -10.59
C ALA A 105 4.25 9.83 -10.65
N GLY A 106 3.54 9.65 -9.54
CA GLY A 106 2.56 8.57 -9.35
C GLY A 106 1.13 9.04 -9.61
N SER A 107 0.80 9.38 -10.87
CA SER A 107 -0.46 10.04 -11.22
C SER A 107 -1.59 9.09 -11.63
N PHE A 108 -1.31 7.83 -11.94
CA PHE A 108 -2.26 6.96 -12.65
C PHE A 108 -2.77 5.78 -11.81
N ASP A 109 -2.17 5.49 -10.66
CA ASP A 109 -2.51 4.36 -9.81
C ASP A 109 -4.00 4.33 -9.39
N LEU A 110 -4.58 5.46 -9.03
CA LEU A 110 -6.01 5.55 -8.71
C LEU A 110 -6.87 5.13 -9.91
N THR A 111 -6.55 5.64 -11.10
CA THR A 111 -7.34 5.37 -12.31
C THR A 111 -7.39 3.88 -12.63
N TYR A 112 -6.23 3.22 -12.68
CA TYR A 112 -6.19 1.83 -13.11
C TYR A 112 -6.53 0.82 -11.98
N LEU A 113 -6.34 1.17 -10.71
CA LEU A 113 -6.73 0.29 -9.61
C LEU A 113 -8.23 0.39 -9.26
N CYS A 114 -8.80 1.61 -9.30
CA CYS A 114 -10.20 1.81 -8.95
C CYS A 114 -11.18 1.26 -10.00
N CYS A 115 -10.74 0.99 -11.23
CA CYS A 115 -11.59 0.34 -12.23
C CYS A 115 -11.68 -1.18 -12.07
N LEU A 116 -10.82 -1.80 -11.24
CA LEU A 116 -10.83 -3.23 -11.00
C LEU A 116 -11.89 -3.59 -9.97
N PRO A 117 -12.82 -4.51 -10.30
CA PRO A 117 -13.78 -5.00 -9.34
C PRO A 117 -13.05 -5.72 -8.19
N ASN A 118 -13.61 -5.69 -7.00
CA ASN A 118 -13.06 -6.32 -5.80
C ASN A 118 -11.76 -5.71 -5.24
N PHE A 119 -11.17 -4.70 -5.87
CA PHE A 119 -9.96 -4.05 -5.39
C PHE A 119 -10.28 -2.98 -4.33
N ILE A 120 -9.62 -3.03 -3.17
CA ILE A 120 -9.75 -2.00 -2.13
C ILE A 120 -8.58 -1.03 -2.27
N VAL A 121 -8.89 0.24 -2.55
CA VAL A 121 -7.87 1.30 -2.62
C VAL A 121 -8.02 2.23 -1.43
N MET A 122 -6.92 2.43 -0.70
CA MET A 122 -6.86 3.27 0.49
C MET A 122 -5.79 4.34 0.31
N ALA A 123 -6.08 5.56 0.77
CA ALA A 123 -5.15 6.68 0.73
C ALA A 123 -5.17 7.41 2.09
N PRO A 124 -4.14 7.24 2.92
CA PRO A 124 -4.07 7.87 4.22
C PRO A 124 -3.85 9.37 4.11
N SER A 125 -4.43 10.13 5.03
CA SER A 125 -4.22 11.57 5.16
C SER A 125 -3.10 11.92 6.15
N SER A 126 -2.66 10.96 6.96
CA SER A 126 -1.62 11.12 7.98
C SER A 126 -0.84 9.83 8.20
N GLY A 127 0.28 9.90 8.92
CA GLY A 127 1.05 8.72 9.34
C GLY A 127 0.24 7.80 10.25
N GLU A 128 -0.60 8.35 11.13
CA GLU A 128 -1.48 7.57 11.99
C GLU A 128 -2.50 6.79 11.16
N GLU A 129 -3.12 7.42 10.18
CA GLU A 129 -4.08 6.75 9.31
C GLU A 129 -3.40 5.67 8.44
N LEU A 130 -2.15 5.91 7.99
CA LEU A 130 -1.34 4.88 7.32
C LEU A 130 -1.12 3.65 8.22
N LYS A 131 -0.80 3.86 9.51
CA LYS A 131 -0.66 2.77 10.50
C LYS A 131 -1.95 1.98 10.63
N ASN A 132 -3.09 2.68 10.73
CA ASN A 132 -4.41 2.06 10.85
C ASN A 132 -4.79 1.26 9.60
N MET A 133 -4.51 1.78 8.39
CA MET A 133 -4.72 1.09 7.12
C MET A 133 -3.83 -0.15 6.97
N LEU A 134 -2.57 -0.09 7.40
CA LEU A 134 -1.68 -1.26 7.44
C LEU A 134 -2.24 -2.36 8.33
N ASN A 135 -2.70 -2.00 9.54
CA ASN A 135 -3.32 -2.97 10.44
C ASN A 135 -4.63 -3.52 9.87
N PHE A 136 -5.47 -2.66 9.29
CA PHE A 136 -6.73 -3.08 8.66
C PHE A 136 -6.50 -4.04 7.50
N SER A 137 -5.45 -3.82 6.69
CA SER A 137 -5.13 -4.67 5.55
C SER A 137 -4.89 -6.15 5.93
N LEU A 138 -4.47 -6.43 7.17
CA LEU A 138 -4.32 -7.80 7.66
C LEU A 138 -5.64 -8.57 7.75
N SER A 139 -6.75 -7.86 7.93
CA SER A 139 -8.09 -8.46 7.99
C SER A 139 -8.69 -8.78 6.62
N ILE A 140 -8.08 -8.27 5.55
CA ILE A 140 -8.54 -8.48 4.17
C ILE A 140 -7.94 -9.79 3.65
N ASN A 141 -8.74 -10.86 3.61
CA ASN A 141 -8.26 -12.20 3.25
C ASN A 141 -8.89 -12.78 1.98
N ASN A 142 -9.73 -12.04 1.29
CA ASN A 142 -10.51 -12.54 0.15
C ASN A 142 -10.48 -11.61 -1.08
N LYS A 143 -9.62 -10.60 -1.08
CA LYS A 143 -9.47 -9.67 -2.20
C LYS A 143 -8.17 -8.86 -2.06
N PRO A 144 -7.66 -8.31 -3.16
CA PRO A 144 -6.50 -7.45 -3.11
C PRO A 144 -6.81 -6.07 -2.50
N CYS A 145 -5.78 -5.46 -1.94
CA CYS A 145 -5.86 -4.08 -1.49
C CYS A 145 -4.59 -3.30 -1.77
N ALA A 146 -4.73 -2.00 -1.92
CA ALA A 146 -3.63 -1.07 -2.05
C ALA A 146 -3.74 0.04 -1.01
N ILE A 147 -2.61 0.41 -0.44
CA ILE A 147 -2.44 1.62 0.38
C ILE A 147 -1.47 2.51 -0.39
N ARG A 148 -1.95 3.65 -0.86
CA ARG A 148 -1.16 4.60 -1.64
C ARG A 148 -0.83 5.84 -0.82
N TYR A 149 0.43 6.23 -0.80
CA TYR A 149 0.90 7.37 -0.02
C TYR A 149 1.99 8.15 -0.75
N PRO A 150 2.11 9.48 -0.50
CA PRO A 150 3.14 10.31 -1.13
C PRO A 150 4.52 10.07 -0.49
N ARG A 151 5.55 10.56 -1.17
CA ARG A 151 6.85 10.81 -0.56
C ARG A 151 6.77 12.09 0.25
N ASP A 152 6.58 11.95 1.55
CA ASP A 152 6.46 13.10 2.45
C ASP A 152 6.97 12.74 3.85
N THR A 153 7.14 13.76 4.68
CA THR A 153 7.52 13.59 6.08
C THR A 153 6.27 13.51 6.94
N VAL A 154 6.15 12.45 7.71
CA VAL A 154 5.11 12.35 8.75
C VAL A 154 5.57 13.09 10.00
N GLY A 155 4.65 13.81 10.65
CA GLY A 155 4.90 14.41 11.95
C GLY A 155 5.22 13.35 13.02
N ALA A 156 5.57 13.80 14.23
CA ALA A 156 5.82 12.89 15.35
C ALA A 156 4.54 12.10 15.69
N ASP A 157 4.51 10.85 15.25
CA ASP A 157 3.44 9.91 15.59
C ASP A 157 3.74 9.23 16.94
N ASP A 158 2.72 9.11 17.77
CA ASP A 158 2.80 8.21 18.92
C ASP A 158 2.74 6.75 18.43
N GLU A 159 3.90 6.12 18.37
CA GLU A 159 4.03 4.71 17.95
C GLU A 159 3.25 3.73 18.85
N ASN A 160 2.86 4.13 20.04
CA ASN A 160 2.18 3.30 21.01
C ASN A 160 0.66 3.49 21.00
N LYS A 161 0.16 4.47 20.25
CA LYS A 161 -1.28 4.68 20.10
C LYS A 161 -1.95 3.43 19.54
N PRO A 162 -3.03 2.93 20.14
CA PRO A 162 -3.74 1.76 19.64
C PRO A 162 -4.31 2.03 18.25
N PHE A 163 -4.42 0.96 17.45
CA PHE A 163 -5.01 1.07 16.12
C PHE A 163 -6.49 1.43 16.19
N GLU A 164 -6.89 2.41 15.40
CA GLU A 164 -8.30 2.75 15.22
C GLU A 164 -8.97 1.79 14.22
N LYS A 165 -10.24 1.51 14.46
CA LYS A 165 -11.03 0.64 13.58
C LYS A 165 -11.39 1.37 12.30
N ILE A 166 -11.04 0.80 11.17
CA ILE A 166 -11.49 1.25 9.84
C ILE A 166 -12.75 0.48 9.44
N ASN A 167 -13.76 1.20 8.97
CA ASN A 167 -14.97 0.61 8.40
C ASN A 167 -14.95 0.81 6.89
N LEU A 168 -14.81 -0.27 6.13
CA LEU A 168 -14.77 -0.24 4.68
C LEU A 168 -16.01 0.45 4.09
N GLY A 169 -15.79 1.33 3.11
CA GLY A 169 -16.85 2.07 2.42
C GLY A 169 -17.47 3.22 3.21
N LYS A 170 -16.92 3.56 4.38
CA LYS A 170 -17.40 4.71 5.18
C LYS A 170 -16.37 5.83 5.19
N GLY A 171 -16.80 7.01 4.73
CA GLY A 171 -16.01 8.24 4.87
C GLY A 171 -16.09 8.81 6.29
N LYS A 172 -15.12 9.67 6.62
CA LYS A 172 -15.07 10.44 7.88
C LYS A 172 -15.42 11.91 7.59
N ILE A 173 -16.36 12.47 8.32
CA ILE A 173 -16.64 13.91 8.25
C ILE A 173 -15.58 14.61 9.10
N VAL A 174 -14.68 15.35 8.45
CA VAL A 174 -13.62 16.11 9.12
C VAL A 174 -14.13 17.49 9.55
N GLN A 175 -14.92 18.14 8.69
CA GLN A 175 -15.51 19.44 8.97
C GLN A 175 -16.97 19.48 8.50
N LYS A 176 -17.86 19.98 9.33
CA LYS A 176 -19.27 20.18 8.95
C LYS A 176 -19.42 21.49 8.17
N GLY A 177 -20.24 21.47 7.14
CA GLY A 177 -20.58 22.63 6.30
C GLY A 177 -22.03 22.57 5.84
N LYS A 178 -22.49 23.64 5.13
CA LYS A 178 -23.88 23.76 4.67
C LYS A 178 -24.02 24.03 3.16
N LYS A 179 -22.97 24.54 2.50
CA LYS A 179 -23.06 25.01 1.11
C LYS A 179 -22.31 24.15 0.12
N VAL A 180 -21.16 23.61 0.53
CA VAL A 180 -20.27 22.84 -0.34
C VAL A 180 -19.80 21.61 0.42
N ALA A 181 -19.65 20.47 -0.28
CA ALA A 181 -19.00 19.28 0.22
C ALA A 181 -17.71 19.03 -0.56
N PHE A 182 -16.60 18.89 0.15
CA PHE A 182 -15.32 18.44 -0.41
C PHE A 182 -15.13 16.97 -0.07
N LEU A 183 -14.98 16.15 -1.11
CA LEU A 183 -14.56 14.74 -0.97
C LEU A 183 -13.06 14.67 -1.13
N ASN A 184 -12.35 14.40 -0.04
CA ASN A 184 -10.89 14.29 -0.05
C ASN A 184 -10.46 12.83 0.02
N LEU A 185 -9.39 12.51 -0.70
CA LEU A 185 -8.70 11.23 -0.64
C LEU A 185 -7.20 11.48 -0.44
N GLY A 186 -6.69 11.10 0.73
CA GLY A 186 -5.26 11.25 1.06
C GLY A 186 -4.88 12.57 1.73
N THR A 187 -3.65 13.01 1.52
CA THR A 187 -2.92 13.96 2.38
C THR A 187 -3.33 15.43 2.31
N ARG A 188 -4.13 15.87 1.34
CA ARG A 188 -4.42 17.31 1.15
C ARG A 188 -5.55 17.86 2.04
N ILE A 189 -6.09 17.05 2.93
CA ILE A 189 -7.23 17.43 3.79
C ILE A 189 -6.89 18.50 4.84
N HIS A 190 -5.62 18.67 5.16
CA HIS A 190 -5.17 19.63 6.17
C HIS A 190 -4.61 20.93 5.57
N GLN A 191 -4.70 21.11 4.27
CA GLN A 191 -4.34 22.31 3.51
C GLN A 191 -5.58 23.08 3.11
#